data_5ce8bc61e17c87fbcff0fb86c8355d41
#
_entry.id   5ce8bc61e17c87fbcff0fb86c8355d41
#
_cell.length_a   1.000
_cell.length_b   1.000
_cell.length_c   1.000
_cell.angle_alpha   90.00
_cell.angle_beta   90.00
_cell.angle_gamma   90.00
#
_symmetry.space_group_name_H-M   'P 1'
#
loop_
_entity.id
_entity.type
_entity.pdbx_description
1 polymer ?
#
loop_
_entity_poly.entity_id
_entity_poly.type
_entity_poly.pdbx_seq_one_letter_code
_entity_poly.pdbx_strand_id
1 'polypeptide(L)'
;PMTCVASDKLGKATRLSSADGRYIEFCKSQFPQGLSLEGIKIVLDCANGATYHIAPSVMRDLGAEVITYACEPNGLNINRDSGPTYAHTLKRNVLEHKADVGIAYDGDGDRVMMVDHNGHVFDGDDLVYIIACQAAQDDNLGGGVVGTVMSNMGLENALKAKNIAFARSKVGDRYVMELLQQKGWKIGGESSGHVLNLDLISTGDGIISSLQ
;
A
#
# COMPACT_ATOMS: atom_id res chain seq x y z
N PRO A 1 1.53 34.91 -12.49
CA PRO A 1 0.58 35.71 -11.69
C PRO A 1 -0.59 34.82 -11.30
N MET A 2 -0.93 34.78 -10.00
CA MET A 2 -2.15 34.11 -9.54
C MET A 2 -3.36 34.88 -10.07
N THR A 3 -4.25 34.22 -10.79
CA THR A 3 -5.50 34.85 -11.24
C THR A 3 -6.57 34.50 -10.21
N CYS A 4 -7.09 35.48 -9.50
CA CYS A 4 -8.21 35.33 -8.58
C CYS A 4 -9.53 35.57 -9.32
N VAL A 5 -10.53 34.74 -9.03
CA VAL A 5 -11.90 35.01 -9.50
C VAL A 5 -12.62 36.02 -8.61
N ALA A 6 -13.64 36.68 -9.13
CA ALA A 6 -14.50 37.57 -8.32
C ALA A 6 -15.25 36.75 -7.24
N SER A 7 -15.61 37.44 -6.15
CA SER A 7 -16.21 36.77 -4.96
C SER A 7 -17.52 36.04 -5.25
N ASP A 8 -18.30 36.49 -6.20
CA ASP A 8 -19.54 35.88 -6.67
C ASP A 8 -19.33 34.59 -7.47
N LYS A 9 -18.08 34.36 -7.93
CA LYS A 9 -17.63 33.15 -8.68
C LYS A 9 -16.85 32.19 -7.82
N LEU A 10 -16.72 32.42 -6.51
CA LEU A 10 -16.09 31.46 -5.60
C LEU A 10 -16.96 30.21 -5.50
N GLY A 11 -16.32 29.03 -5.60
CA GLY A 11 -16.97 27.76 -5.33
C GLY A 11 -17.41 27.63 -3.86
N LYS A 12 -18.33 26.71 -3.61
CA LYS A 12 -18.77 26.37 -2.26
C LYS A 12 -18.27 24.99 -1.87
N ALA A 13 -17.72 24.87 -0.67
CA ALA A 13 -17.37 23.56 -0.12
C ALA A 13 -18.65 22.83 0.34
N THR A 14 -18.78 21.56 -0.04
CA THR A 14 -19.83 20.69 0.45
C THR A 14 -19.20 19.43 1.03
N ARG A 15 -19.75 18.93 2.14
CA ARG A 15 -19.29 17.67 2.75
C ARG A 15 -19.99 16.49 2.08
N LEU A 16 -19.19 15.55 1.53
CA LEU A 16 -19.69 14.30 0.97
C LEU A 16 -19.63 13.21 2.04
N SER A 17 -20.74 12.98 2.74
CA SER A 17 -20.82 12.02 3.86
C SER A 17 -20.69 10.55 3.45
N SER A 18 -20.84 10.24 2.17
CA SER A 18 -20.71 8.87 1.63
C SER A 18 -19.33 8.55 1.05
N ALA A 19 -18.34 9.46 1.17
CA ALA A 19 -17.03 9.26 0.56
C ALA A 19 -16.30 8.03 1.14
N ASP A 20 -16.31 7.92 2.46
CA ASP A 20 -15.65 6.83 3.19
C ASP A 20 -16.19 5.46 2.75
N GLY A 21 -17.51 5.28 2.75
CA GLY A 21 -18.15 4.04 2.36
C GLY A 21 -17.88 3.66 0.90
N ARG A 22 -17.84 4.65 -0.01
CA ARG A 22 -17.51 4.40 -1.42
C ARG A 22 -16.08 3.89 -1.58
N TYR A 23 -15.14 4.48 -0.85
CA TYR A 23 -13.75 4.07 -0.92
C TYR A 23 -13.53 2.71 -0.25
N ILE A 24 -14.18 2.42 0.88
CA ILE A 24 -14.17 1.10 1.52
C ILE A 24 -14.65 0.03 0.52
N GLU A 25 -15.80 0.24 -0.14
CA GLU A 25 -16.31 -0.70 -1.12
C GLU A 25 -15.38 -0.86 -2.33
N PHE A 26 -14.76 0.23 -2.78
CA PHE A 26 -13.76 0.18 -3.83
C PHE A 26 -12.55 -0.67 -3.43
N CYS A 27 -11.97 -0.45 -2.24
CA CYS A 27 -10.86 -1.28 -1.75
C CYS A 27 -11.25 -2.76 -1.67
N LYS A 28 -12.41 -3.07 -1.11
CA LYS A 28 -12.92 -4.46 -1.01
C LYS A 28 -13.12 -5.10 -2.37
N SER A 29 -13.52 -4.33 -3.39
CA SER A 29 -13.68 -4.84 -4.75
C SER A 29 -12.36 -5.20 -5.44
N GLN A 30 -11.23 -4.74 -4.91
CA GLN A 30 -9.89 -5.09 -5.41
C GLN A 30 -9.34 -6.37 -4.74
N PHE A 31 -9.99 -6.86 -3.66
CA PHE A 31 -9.59 -8.11 -3.02
C PHE A 31 -9.93 -9.31 -3.92
N PRO A 32 -9.04 -10.31 -4.06
CA PRO A 32 -9.25 -11.44 -4.97
C PRO A 32 -10.56 -12.17 -4.67
N GLN A 33 -11.35 -12.42 -5.74
CA GLN A 33 -12.65 -13.07 -5.62
C GLN A 33 -12.52 -14.50 -5.06
N GLY A 34 -13.41 -14.85 -4.16
CA GLY A 34 -13.44 -16.18 -3.55
C GLY A 34 -12.49 -16.39 -2.38
N LEU A 35 -11.67 -15.39 -2.05
CA LEU A 35 -10.85 -15.36 -0.85
C LEU A 35 -11.58 -14.66 0.30
N SER A 36 -11.16 -14.93 1.53
CA SER A 36 -11.63 -14.33 2.77
C SER A 36 -10.46 -14.15 3.72
N LEU A 37 -10.53 -13.15 4.58
CA LEU A 37 -9.60 -12.98 5.70
C LEU A 37 -10.14 -13.60 7.00
N GLU A 38 -11.19 -14.41 6.93
CA GLU A 38 -11.75 -15.10 8.09
C GLU A 38 -10.70 -16.02 8.74
N GLY A 39 -10.54 -15.88 10.05
CA GLY A 39 -9.52 -16.59 10.81
C GLY A 39 -8.11 -15.97 10.78
N ILE A 40 -7.90 -14.88 10.01
CA ILE A 40 -6.65 -14.14 9.98
C ILE A 40 -6.70 -13.01 11.01
N LYS A 41 -5.69 -12.95 11.88
CA LYS A 41 -5.51 -11.88 12.86
C LYS A 41 -4.49 -10.87 12.35
N ILE A 42 -4.91 -9.60 12.24
CA ILE A 42 -4.10 -8.52 11.67
C ILE A 42 -3.85 -7.43 12.71
N VAL A 43 -2.60 -7.01 12.87
CA VAL A 43 -2.24 -5.75 13.54
C VAL A 43 -2.13 -4.66 12.47
N LEU A 44 -2.94 -3.61 12.58
CA LEU A 44 -2.89 -2.45 11.69
C LEU A 44 -2.26 -1.25 12.40
N ASP A 45 -1.21 -0.70 11.83
CA ASP A 45 -0.64 0.60 12.18
C ASP A 45 -1.01 1.61 11.08
N CYS A 46 -1.88 2.56 11.42
CA CYS A 46 -2.37 3.59 10.49
C CYS A 46 -1.63 4.93 10.65
N ALA A 47 -0.50 4.97 11.35
CA ALA A 47 0.34 6.16 11.56
C ALA A 47 -0.42 7.42 12.01
N ASN A 48 -1.59 7.28 12.66
CA ASN A 48 -2.53 8.37 12.94
C ASN A 48 -2.82 9.24 11.69
N GLY A 49 -2.79 8.62 10.52
CA GLY A 49 -2.91 9.25 9.21
C GLY A 49 -4.27 8.99 8.54
N ALA A 50 -4.33 9.18 7.23
CA ALA A 50 -5.58 9.12 6.46
C ALA A 50 -6.28 7.76 6.50
N THR A 51 -5.53 6.66 6.69
CA THR A 51 -6.06 5.30 6.68
C THR A 51 -6.74 4.88 7.98
N TYR A 52 -6.70 5.69 9.05
CA TYR A 52 -7.05 5.33 10.45
C TYR A 52 -8.44 4.71 10.62
N HIS A 53 -9.43 5.08 9.82
CA HIS A 53 -10.79 4.56 9.90
C HIS A 53 -11.19 3.71 8.68
N ILE A 54 -10.51 3.88 7.55
CA ILE A 54 -10.77 3.12 6.32
C ILE A 54 -10.18 1.72 6.40
N ALA A 55 -8.86 1.62 6.64
CA ALA A 55 -8.17 0.33 6.61
C ALA A 55 -8.73 -0.68 7.62
N PRO A 56 -9.00 -0.31 8.91
CA PRO A 56 -9.64 -1.24 9.83
C PRO A 56 -11.02 -1.71 9.38
N SER A 57 -11.80 -0.84 8.71
CA SER A 57 -13.13 -1.19 8.20
C SER A 57 -13.03 -2.18 7.05
N VAL A 58 -12.14 -1.92 6.08
CA VAL A 58 -11.90 -2.82 4.94
C VAL A 58 -11.50 -4.21 5.42
N MET A 59 -10.52 -4.32 6.32
CA MET A 59 -10.03 -5.61 6.80
C MET A 59 -11.08 -6.39 7.59
N ARG A 60 -11.86 -5.72 8.46
CA ARG A 60 -12.98 -6.35 9.20
C ARG A 60 -14.10 -6.82 8.26
N ASP A 61 -14.45 -6.01 7.28
CA ASP A 61 -15.49 -6.37 6.29
C ASP A 61 -15.08 -7.57 5.45
N LEU A 62 -13.79 -7.81 5.25
CA LEU A 62 -13.23 -8.99 4.58
C LEU A 62 -13.09 -10.21 5.52
N GLY A 63 -13.42 -10.06 6.82
CA GLY A 63 -13.49 -11.14 7.79
C GLY A 63 -12.32 -11.21 8.80
N ALA A 64 -11.34 -10.31 8.74
CA ALA A 64 -10.19 -10.36 9.64
C ALA A 64 -10.53 -9.97 11.09
N GLU A 65 -9.81 -10.60 12.06
CA GLU A 65 -9.69 -10.09 13.43
C GLU A 65 -8.65 -8.96 13.43
N VAL A 66 -9.09 -7.72 13.70
CA VAL A 66 -8.25 -6.53 13.53
C VAL A 66 -7.93 -5.87 14.87
N ILE A 67 -6.63 -5.78 15.17
CA ILE A 67 -6.07 -5.00 16.28
C ILE A 67 -5.48 -3.72 15.69
N THR A 68 -5.96 -2.56 16.15
CA THR A 68 -5.52 -1.27 15.62
C THR A 68 -4.47 -0.62 16.51
N TYR A 69 -3.48 0.00 15.87
CA TYR A 69 -2.44 0.81 16.49
C TYR A 69 -2.31 2.13 15.72
N ALA A 70 -2.01 3.23 16.43
CA ALA A 70 -1.90 4.57 15.84
C ALA A 70 -3.10 4.94 14.95
N CYS A 71 -4.33 4.74 15.47
CA CYS A 71 -5.60 5.04 14.80
C CYS A 71 -6.40 6.16 15.48
N GLU A 72 -5.74 7.01 16.26
CA GLU A 72 -6.36 8.12 17.00
C GLU A 72 -5.71 9.46 16.60
N PRO A 73 -5.97 9.98 15.39
CA PRO A 73 -5.39 11.23 14.93
C PRO A 73 -5.87 12.42 15.77
N ASN A 74 -4.94 13.25 16.22
CA ASN A 74 -5.25 14.48 16.98
C ASN A 74 -4.75 15.77 16.30
N GLY A 75 -4.28 15.66 15.03
CA GLY A 75 -3.72 16.75 14.25
C GLY A 75 -2.23 17.05 14.49
N LEU A 76 -1.60 16.41 15.50
CA LEU A 76 -0.22 16.66 15.88
C LEU A 76 0.63 15.37 15.97
N ASN A 77 0.03 14.20 15.75
CA ASN A 77 0.65 12.90 16.00
C ASN A 77 0.80 12.01 14.75
N ILE A 78 0.54 12.55 13.56
CA ILE A 78 0.73 11.81 12.30
C ILE A 78 2.20 11.33 12.17
N ASN A 79 2.40 10.05 11.79
CA ASN A 79 3.71 9.39 11.67
C ASN A 79 4.57 9.40 12.96
N ARG A 80 4.01 9.74 14.12
CA ARG A 80 4.77 9.78 15.36
C ARG A 80 4.92 8.37 15.93
N ASP A 81 6.16 7.86 15.96
CA ASP A 81 6.53 6.55 16.50
C ASP A 81 5.72 5.39 15.89
N SER A 82 5.26 5.55 14.66
CA SER A 82 4.34 4.66 13.95
C SER A 82 4.56 4.69 12.44
N GLY A 83 3.90 3.77 11.71
CA GLY A 83 4.01 3.64 10.27
C GLY A 83 5.26 2.89 9.79
N PRO A 84 5.51 2.83 8.46
CA PRO A 84 6.56 2.03 7.83
C PRO A 84 7.97 2.30 8.36
N THR A 85 8.28 3.54 8.73
CA THR A 85 9.59 3.92 9.28
C THR A 85 9.83 3.40 10.71
N TYR A 86 8.78 2.94 11.37
CA TYR A 86 8.81 2.36 12.72
C TYR A 86 8.41 0.87 12.72
N ALA A 87 8.83 0.12 11.70
CA ALA A 87 8.51 -1.30 11.54
C ALA A 87 8.82 -2.16 12.79
N HIS A 88 9.79 -1.74 13.62
CA HIS A 88 10.09 -2.41 14.90
C HIS A 88 8.91 -2.36 15.90
N THR A 89 8.11 -1.30 15.88
CA THR A 89 6.90 -1.20 16.72
C THR A 89 5.82 -2.15 16.20
N LEU A 90 5.59 -2.19 14.88
CA LEU A 90 4.67 -3.14 14.27
C LEU A 90 5.08 -4.59 14.58
N LYS A 91 6.36 -4.93 14.37
CA LYS A 91 6.92 -6.25 14.71
C LYS A 91 6.65 -6.65 16.16
N ARG A 92 6.92 -5.76 17.11
CA ARG A 92 6.66 -6.02 18.53
C ARG A 92 5.18 -6.34 18.76
N ASN A 93 4.28 -5.54 18.21
CA ASN A 93 2.85 -5.73 18.37
C ASN A 93 2.35 -7.05 17.72
N VAL A 94 2.86 -7.42 16.54
CA VAL A 94 2.55 -8.71 15.89
C VAL A 94 2.92 -9.88 16.80
N LEU A 95 4.12 -9.89 17.34
CA LEU A 95 4.62 -10.95 18.21
C LEU A 95 3.85 -10.99 19.55
N GLU A 96 3.58 -9.85 20.15
CA GLU A 96 2.86 -9.72 21.44
C GLU A 96 1.42 -10.23 21.33
N HIS A 97 0.73 -9.85 20.27
CA HIS A 97 -0.66 -10.26 20.02
C HIS A 97 -0.78 -11.61 19.32
N LYS A 98 0.34 -12.24 18.95
CA LYS A 98 0.37 -13.48 18.15
C LYS A 98 -0.49 -13.33 16.90
N ALA A 99 -0.33 -12.22 16.20
CA ALA A 99 -1.05 -11.96 14.98
C ALA A 99 -0.38 -12.70 13.81
N ASP A 100 -1.17 -13.03 12.79
CA ASP A 100 -0.68 -13.70 11.59
C ASP A 100 0.12 -12.74 10.72
N VAL A 101 -0.31 -11.46 10.70
CA VAL A 101 0.33 -10.40 9.91
C VAL A 101 0.17 -9.04 10.58
N GLY A 102 1.18 -8.20 10.41
CA GLY A 102 1.13 -6.77 10.69
C GLY A 102 1.18 -5.98 9.40
N ILE A 103 0.44 -4.88 9.34
CA ILE A 103 0.41 -3.97 8.19
C ILE A 103 0.57 -2.56 8.72
N ALA A 104 1.56 -1.82 8.22
CA ALA A 104 1.76 -0.40 8.53
C ALA A 104 1.57 0.44 7.28
N TYR A 105 0.75 1.48 7.41
CA TYR A 105 0.59 2.55 6.43
C TYR A 105 1.25 3.83 6.92
N ASP A 106 1.71 4.67 6.02
CA ASP A 106 2.18 6.00 6.38
C ASP A 106 1.04 7.03 6.47
N GLY A 107 1.38 8.28 6.73
CA GLY A 107 0.41 9.31 7.08
C GLY A 107 -0.63 9.64 6.02
N ASP A 108 -0.28 9.60 4.75
CA ASP A 108 -1.19 9.82 3.62
C ASP A 108 -1.66 8.52 2.94
N GLY A 109 -1.12 7.37 3.40
CA GLY A 109 -1.61 6.05 3.04
C GLY A 109 -1.15 5.54 1.68
N ASP A 110 -0.14 6.18 1.07
CA ASP A 110 0.38 5.79 -0.23
C ASP A 110 1.50 4.73 -0.14
N ARG A 111 1.97 4.42 1.08
CA ARG A 111 3.00 3.43 1.38
C ARG A 111 2.49 2.37 2.34
N VAL A 112 3.03 1.17 2.16
CA VAL A 112 2.74 0.03 3.03
C VAL A 112 4.00 -0.77 3.33
N MET A 113 4.08 -1.29 4.54
CA MET A 113 5.07 -2.27 4.97
C MET A 113 4.37 -3.38 5.75
N MET A 114 4.83 -4.60 5.64
CA MET A 114 4.19 -5.74 6.29
C MET A 114 5.16 -6.50 7.19
N VAL A 115 4.61 -7.23 8.14
CA VAL A 115 5.38 -8.08 9.08
C VAL A 115 4.66 -9.40 9.22
N ASP A 116 5.37 -10.53 9.08
CA ASP A 116 4.80 -11.86 9.30
C ASP A 116 4.72 -12.23 10.80
N HIS A 117 4.08 -13.36 11.08
CA HIS A 117 3.91 -13.92 12.42
C HIS A 117 5.24 -14.24 13.15
N ASN A 118 6.36 -14.34 12.45
CA ASN A 118 7.71 -14.52 13.03
C ASN A 118 8.41 -13.19 13.29
N GLY A 119 7.80 -12.07 12.90
CA GLY A 119 8.38 -10.76 13.00
C GLY A 119 9.39 -10.43 11.90
N HIS A 120 9.34 -11.12 10.75
CA HIS A 120 10.09 -10.73 9.57
C HIS A 120 9.39 -9.54 8.89
N VAL A 121 10.16 -8.51 8.58
CA VAL A 121 9.66 -7.28 7.95
C VAL A 121 9.80 -7.42 6.44
N PHE A 122 8.72 -7.16 5.71
CA PHE A 122 8.67 -7.09 4.27
C PHE A 122 8.60 -5.63 3.84
N ASP A 123 9.61 -5.16 3.17
CA ASP A 123 9.66 -3.80 2.63
C ASP A 123 8.99 -3.71 1.26
N GLY A 124 9.03 -2.52 0.65
CA GLY A 124 8.40 -2.32 -0.65
C GLY A 124 8.96 -3.18 -1.77
N ASP A 125 10.26 -3.49 -1.75
CA ASP A 125 10.88 -4.38 -2.74
C ASP A 125 10.36 -5.83 -2.60
N ASP A 126 10.19 -6.30 -1.35
CA ASP A 126 9.62 -7.63 -1.07
C ASP A 126 8.16 -7.71 -1.52
N LEU A 127 7.36 -6.68 -1.22
CA LEU A 127 5.96 -6.61 -1.63
C LEU A 127 5.81 -6.58 -3.15
N VAL A 128 6.60 -5.77 -3.84
CA VAL A 128 6.63 -5.74 -5.31
C VAL A 128 6.99 -7.11 -5.88
N TYR A 129 7.94 -7.82 -5.26
CA TYR A 129 8.31 -9.18 -5.68
C TYR A 129 7.16 -10.17 -5.53
N ILE A 130 6.46 -10.15 -4.38
CA ILE A 130 5.33 -11.05 -4.11
C ILE A 130 4.22 -10.82 -5.14
N ILE A 131 3.81 -9.55 -5.32
CA ILE A 131 2.75 -9.15 -6.26
C ILE A 131 3.13 -9.53 -7.70
N ALA A 132 4.38 -9.28 -8.12
CA ALA A 132 4.85 -9.62 -9.45
C ALA A 132 4.88 -11.14 -9.69
N CYS A 133 5.26 -11.92 -8.69
CA CYS A 133 5.26 -13.39 -8.79
C CYS A 133 3.82 -13.93 -8.92
N GLN A 134 2.88 -13.40 -8.15
CA GLN A 134 1.47 -13.79 -8.27
C GLN A 134 0.91 -13.40 -9.63
N ALA A 135 1.12 -12.17 -10.07
CA ALA A 135 0.67 -11.72 -11.38
C ALA A 135 1.27 -12.53 -12.54
N ALA A 136 2.52 -13.00 -12.40
CA ALA A 136 3.14 -13.87 -13.40
C ALA A 136 2.52 -15.29 -13.41
N GLN A 137 2.10 -15.82 -12.25
CA GLN A 137 1.39 -17.10 -12.16
C GLN A 137 0.00 -17.03 -12.79
N ASP A 138 -0.67 -15.88 -12.65
CA ASP A 138 -2.00 -15.62 -13.20
C ASP A 138 -1.99 -15.16 -14.67
N ASP A 139 -0.82 -15.16 -15.32
CA ASP A 139 -0.58 -14.67 -16.69
C ASP A 139 -1.01 -13.20 -16.89
N ASN A 140 -0.92 -12.40 -15.82
CA ASN A 140 -1.36 -11.00 -15.77
C ASN A 140 -0.25 -9.99 -15.46
N LEU A 141 1.03 -10.39 -15.54
CA LEU A 141 2.16 -9.51 -15.21
C LEU A 141 2.28 -8.28 -16.15
N GLY A 142 1.88 -8.41 -17.40
CA GLY A 142 1.94 -7.33 -18.38
C GLY A 142 3.33 -6.95 -18.86
N GLY A 143 4.33 -7.84 -18.66
CA GLY A 143 5.68 -7.71 -19.26
C GLY A 143 6.83 -7.70 -18.27
N GLY A 144 6.81 -6.86 -17.25
CA GLY A 144 7.90 -6.82 -16.26
C GLY A 144 7.61 -5.86 -15.11
N VAL A 145 8.63 -5.61 -14.30
CA VAL A 145 8.56 -4.83 -13.06
C VAL A 145 9.46 -3.60 -13.16
N VAL A 146 8.98 -2.46 -12.68
CA VAL A 146 9.77 -1.25 -12.53
C VAL A 146 10.09 -1.01 -11.06
N GLY A 147 11.38 -0.94 -10.74
CA GLY A 147 11.90 -0.43 -9.47
C GLY A 147 12.61 0.90 -9.66
N THR A 148 13.40 1.28 -8.66
CA THR A 148 14.25 2.47 -8.73
C THR A 148 15.74 2.10 -8.67
N VAL A 149 16.62 3.08 -8.84
CA VAL A 149 18.06 2.89 -8.63
C VAL A 149 18.39 2.49 -7.19
N MET A 150 17.46 2.68 -6.24
CA MET A 150 17.61 2.30 -4.83
C MET A 150 17.08 0.90 -4.53
N SER A 151 16.35 0.27 -5.45
CA SER A 151 15.83 -1.09 -5.25
C SER A 151 16.94 -2.09 -4.99
N ASN A 152 16.69 -3.02 -4.09
CA ASN A 152 17.63 -4.05 -3.67
C ASN A 152 18.06 -4.92 -4.86
N MET A 153 19.35 -5.23 -4.94
CA MET A 153 19.87 -6.16 -5.95
C MET A 153 19.25 -7.57 -5.81
N GLY A 154 18.84 -7.94 -4.60
CA GLY A 154 18.09 -9.18 -4.33
C GLY A 154 16.80 -9.27 -5.12
N LEU A 155 16.01 -8.18 -5.17
CA LEU A 155 14.80 -8.10 -5.99
C LEU A 155 15.10 -8.37 -7.46
N GLU A 156 16.06 -7.67 -8.05
CA GLU A 156 16.44 -7.84 -9.45
C GLU A 156 16.88 -9.29 -9.76
N ASN A 157 17.72 -9.87 -8.90
CA ASN A 157 18.17 -11.24 -9.05
C ASN A 157 17.04 -12.27 -8.91
N ALA A 158 16.13 -12.07 -7.97
CA ALA A 158 15.00 -12.94 -7.73
C ALA A 158 14.00 -12.90 -8.91
N LEU A 159 13.69 -11.72 -9.43
CA LEU A 159 12.85 -11.55 -10.63
C LEU A 159 13.50 -12.19 -11.85
N LYS A 160 14.82 -11.99 -12.05
CA LYS A 160 15.57 -12.63 -13.14
C LYS A 160 15.53 -14.15 -13.07
N ALA A 161 15.64 -14.74 -11.88
CA ALA A 161 15.53 -16.18 -11.68
C ALA A 161 14.14 -16.74 -12.05
N LYS A 162 13.11 -15.90 -12.04
CA LYS A 162 11.75 -16.19 -12.49
C LYS A 162 11.50 -15.82 -13.96
N ASN A 163 12.52 -15.37 -14.70
CA ASN A 163 12.41 -14.83 -16.07
C ASN A 163 11.49 -13.60 -16.17
N ILE A 164 11.35 -12.84 -15.09
CA ILE A 164 10.61 -11.59 -15.06
C ILE A 164 11.55 -10.45 -15.37
N ALA A 165 11.22 -9.63 -16.39
CA ALA A 165 12.00 -8.47 -16.77
C ALA A 165 11.96 -7.40 -15.67
N PHE A 166 13.09 -6.74 -15.43
CA PHE A 166 13.21 -5.66 -14.45
C PHE A 166 13.82 -4.42 -15.05
N ALA A 167 13.30 -3.24 -14.70
CA ALA A 167 13.85 -1.97 -15.13
C ALA A 167 13.95 -1.00 -13.96
N ARG A 168 14.97 -0.13 -13.98
CA ARG A 168 15.20 0.86 -12.92
C ARG A 168 14.88 2.26 -13.42
N SER A 169 14.04 2.96 -12.67
CA SER A 169 13.80 4.41 -12.83
C SER A 169 14.70 5.22 -11.90
N LYS A 170 14.61 6.54 -11.97
CA LYS A 170 15.05 7.43 -10.89
C LYS A 170 14.18 7.21 -9.66
N VAL A 171 14.67 7.63 -8.49
CA VAL A 171 13.88 7.63 -7.24
C VAL A 171 12.74 8.63 -7.37
N GLY A 172 11.56 8.18 -6.95
CA GLY A 172 10.30 8.94 -6.93
C GLY A 172 9.19 8.24 -7.72
N ASP A 173 8.02 8.16 -7.12
CA ASP A 173 6.80 7.54 -7.63
C ASP A 173 6.48 7.96 -9.07
N ARG A 174 6.59 9.26 -9.36
CA ARG A 174 6.42 9.82 -10.70
C ARG A 174 7.31 9.15 -11.74
N TYR A 175 8.58 8.89 -11.41
CA TYR A 175 9.52 8.29 -12.38
C TYR A 175 9.26 6.80 -12.57
N VAL A 176 8.80 6.12 -11.52
CA VAL A 176 8.33 4.73 -11.63
C VAL A 176 7.12 4.69 -12.56
N MET A 177 6.13 5.56 -12.34
CA MET A 177 4.93 5.67 -13.17
C MET A 177 5.26 6.00 -14.62
N GLU A 178 6.11 7.00 -14.89
CA GLU A 178 6.52 7.36 -16.25
C GLU A 178 7.16 6.17 -16.98
N LEU A 179 8.03 5.40 -16.29
CA LEU A 179 8.69 4.25 -16.89
C LEU A 179 7.73 3.06 -17.11
N LEU A 180 6.78 2.83 -16.20
CA LEU A 180 5.70 1.85 -16.38
C LEU A 180 4.91 2.17 -17.65
N GLN A 181 4.48 3.41 -17.83
CA GLN A 181 3.74 3.85 -19.02
C GLN A 181 4.55 3.72 -20.30
N GLN A 182 5.84 4.11 -20.29
CA GLN A 182 6.73 3.98 -21.44
C GLN A 182 6.92 2.53 -21.89
N LYS A 183 6.96 1.59 -20.96
CA LYS A 183 7.16 0.16 -21.24
C LYS A 183 5.85 -0.60 -21.47
N GLY A 184 4.70 0.01 -21.17
CA GLY A 184 3.41 -0.68 -21.14
C GLY A 184 3.34 -1.74 -20.04
N TRP A 185 4.11 -1.57 -18.95
CA TRP A 185 4.13 -2.47 -17.80
C TRP A 185 3.19 -1.97 -16.72
N LYS A 186 2.82 -2.85 -15.77
CA LYS A 186 1.75 -2.57 -14.82
C LYS A 186 2.24 -2.48 -13.37
N ILE A 187 3.27 -3.25 -13.01
CA ILE A 187 3.72 -3.44 -11.63
C ILE A 187 5.05 -2.75 -11.42
N GLY A 188 5.14 -1.98 -10.35
CA GLY A 188 6.39 -1.34 -9.93
C GLY A 188 6.30 -0.81 -8.52
N GLY A 189 7.39 -0.24 -8.03
CA GLY A 189 7.40 0.38 -6.71
C GLY A 189 8.79 0.75 -6.23
N GLU A 190 8.84 1.14 -4.98
CA GLU A 190 10.03 1.59 -4.27
C GLU A 190 10.18 0.82 -2.95
N SER A 191 11.41 0.62 -2.49
CA SER A 191 11.69 -0.01 -1.19
C SER A 191 11.03 0.70 -0.01
N SER A 192 10.66 1.99 -0.17
CA SER A 192 9.91 2.77 0.82
C SER A 192 8.48 2.27 1.09
N GLY A 193 7.98 1.32 0.29
CA GLY A 193 6.62 0.78 0.40
C GLY A 193 5.60 1.41 -0.56
N HIS A 194 6.02 2.34 -1.43
CA HIS A 194 5.15 2.87 -2.47
C HIS A 194 5.06 1.86 -3.62
N VAL A 195 3.94 1.14 -3.69
CA VAL A 195 3.69 0.05 -4.65
C VAL A 195 2.62 0.50 -5.65
N LEU A 196 2.87 0.20 -6.92
CA LEU A 196 1.98 0.49 -8.03
C LEU A 196 1.53 -0.80 -8.70
N ASN A 197 0.22 -0.96 -8.88
CA ASN A 197 -0.38 -1.94 -9.77
C ASN A 197 -1.45 -1.24 -10.61
N LEU A 198 -1.12 -0.93 -11.86
CA LEU A 198 -1.96 -0.10 -12.74
C LEU A 198 -3.21 -0.82 -13.24
N ASP A 199 -3.35 -2.12 -13.01
CA ASP A 199 -4.61 -2.83 -13.26
C ASP A 199 -5.67 -2.51 -12.20
N LEU A 200 -5.25 -2.14 -10.99
CA LEU A 200 -6.15 -1.90 -9.86
C LEU A 200 -6.41 -0.41 -9.64
N ILE A 201 -5.35 0.39 -9.65
CA ILE A 201 -5.42 1.83 -9.40
C ILE A 201 -4.26 2.57 -10.07
N SER A 202 -4.50 3.83 -10.43
CA SER A 202 -3.53 4.67 -11.15
C SER A 202 -2.54 5.42 -10.26
N THR A 203 -2.48 5.11 -8.96
CA THR A 203 -1.58 5.73 -7.98
C THR A 203 -1.15 4.71 -6.95
N GLY A 204 -0.16 5.04 -6.10
CA GLY A 204 0.13 4.26 -4.92
C GLY A 204 -1.03 4.32 -3.92
N ASP A 205 -1.39 3.16 -3.40
CA ASP A 205 -2.43 3.01 -2.38
C ASP A 205 -2.05 1.83 -1.49
N GLY A 206 -1.69 2.13 -0.25
CA GLY A 206 -1.21 1.14 0.70
C GLY A 206 -2.27 0.11 1.06
N ILE A 207 -3.55 0.51 1.16
CA ILE A 207 -4.64 -0.42 1.47
C ILE A 207 -4.81 -1.41 0.33
N ILE A 208 -4.92 -0.93 -0.91
CA ILE A 208 -5.06 -1.81 -2.09
C ILE A 208 -3.82 -2.69 -2.25
N SER A 209 -2.62 -2.15 -2.05
CA SER A 209 -1.38 -2.92 -2.14
C SER A 209 -1.30 -4.03 -1.11
N SER A 210 -1.83 -3.81 0.11
CA SER A 210 -1.84 -4.83 1.17
C SER A 210 -2.89 -5.93 0.98
N LEU A 211 -3.81 -5.77 0.03
CA LEU A 211 -4.87 -6.73 -0.28
C LEU A 211 -4.50 -7.69 -1.43
N GLN A 212 -3.37 -7.48 -2.08
CA GLN A 212 -2.87 -8.30 -3.19
C GLN A 212 -2.05 -9.47 -2.68
#